data_286af2cd66d2e822f562a9d542f82cb4
#
_entry.id   286af2cd66d2e822f562a9d542f82cb4
#
_cell.length_a   1.000
_cell.length_b   1.000
_cell.length_c   1.000
_cell.angle_alpha   90.00
_cell.angle_beta   90.00
_cell.angle_gamma   90.00
#
_symmetry.space_group_name_H-M   'P 1'
#
loop_
_entity.id
_entity.type
_entity.pdbx_description
1 polymer ?
#
loop_
_entity_poly.entity_id
_entity_poly.type
_entity_poly.pdbx_seq_one_letter_code
_entity_poly.pdbx_strand_id
1 'polypeptide(L)'
;MLKVLLLCNTFNSLTQKIFCHLKEHGIDVSVEYAINEETMIEGVDLFAPDLIIATYLTKKIPKEIFTIYPTFIIHPGPFRDRGAYALDNAILNNMKEWGVSILEAEDEFDAGAIWGHRNFSLPEHATKGYLYRTVVSDLAIELVDELLEKLKHNQKPLENPKKPLHEKVTQYRRAIDWSKDISETVIRKINASDNYPGVKDRFFDVDVYLFGAVKEQTGLEKKEAKPKAILAKRDGAVLVKTIDGAVWIQQMTEITNGIRQIKLPSTYVLKNRLKGIKEKRISLYVDPDLPTFKEITFYKKQNVGFLAFDFYNGAMSSEQCIRLKYAIETLRDEVDVLVLMGGEQFFSNGIHLTILEDSKKQGEDGWSNINAMNNLIKTILFSDDILTITAFRANAGAGGVFLGIAGDFVFAKRGIVLNPHYRTIGLSGSEYHTYTLPRRVGKETAQKLLDEALPLNAQEAKSIGLIDEVFKDFQEVESYALQLAQDEERFYKLLDQKRDRLEQDEEYIQECVENELEKMYPQFWDPKSDFHKLRHNFVYKICPTKTPLRIAKHRRKNA
;
A
#
# COMPACT_ATOMS: atom_id res chain seq x y z
N MET A 1 -17.64 -8.77 26.91
CA MET A 1 -17.04 -8.63 25.56
C MET A 1 -15.62 -8.14 25.78
N LEU A 2 -14.63 -8.84 25.25
CA LEU A 2 -13.21 -8.49 25.40
C LEU A 2 -12.95 -7.11 24.76
N LYS A 3 -12.26 -6.23 25.51
CA LYS A 3 -11.92 -4.87 25.08
C LYS A 3 -10.44 -4.78 24.77
N VAL A 4 -10.10 -4.49 23.51
CA VAL A 4 -8.70 -4.37 23.04
C VAL A 4 -8.43 -2.94 22.57
N LEU A 5 -7.40 -2.30 23.14
CA LEU A 5 -6.90 -1.03 22.65
C LEU A 5 -5.70 -1.26 21.73
N LEU A 6 -5.78 -0.78 20.49
CA LEU A 6 -4.64 -0.73 19.58
C LEU A 6 -3.87 0.58 19.78
N LEU A 7 -2.63 0.49 20.22
CA LEU A 7 -1.74 1.63 20.43
C LEU A 7 -0.76 1.74 19.24
N CYS A 8 -0.73 2.89 18.56
CA CYS A 8 0.08 3.04 17.35
C CYS A 8 0.48 4.50 17.10
N ASN A 9 1.51 4.71 16.29
CA ASN A 9 1.86 6.06 15.82
C ASN A 9 0.89 6.58 14.75
N THR A 10 0.38 5.66 13.92
CA THR A 10 -0.57 5.95 12.82
C THR A 10 -1.43 4.73 12.55
N PHE A 11 -2.63 4.94 12.06
CA PHE A 11 -3.54 3.86 11.63
C PHE A 11 -3.10 3.29 10.29
N ASN A 12 -1.91 2.66 10.27
CA ASN A 12 -1.27 2.08 9.08
C ASN A 12 -1.89 0.72 8.70
N SER A 13 -1.39 0.09 7.61
CA SER A 13 -1.92 -1.16 7.10
C SER A 13 -1.96 -2.31 8.13
N LEU A 14 -0.90 -2.48 8.94
CA LEU A 14 -0.87 -3.49 10.00
C LEU A 14 -1.93 -3.23 11.06
N THR A 15 -2.02 -1.99 11.54
CA THR A 15 -3.04 -1.61 12.54
C THR A 15 -4.45 -1.79 11.99
N GLN A 16 -4.69 -1.45 10.72
CA GLN A 16 -5.99 -1.65 10.07
C GLN A 16 -6.35 -3.13 9.93
N LYS A 17 -5.40 -3.97 9.52
CA LYS A 17 -5.61 -5.42 9.41
C LYS A 17 -6.01 -6.02 10.77
N ILE A 18 -5.27 -5.70 11.83
CA ILE A 18 -5.57 -6.18 13.18
C ILE A 18 -6.91 -5.61 13.69
N PHE A 19 -7.19 -4.34 13.43
CA PHE A 19 -8.46 -3.71 13.79
C PHE A 19 -9.66 -4.44 13.16
N CYS A 20 -9.61 -4.71 11.85
CA CYS A 20 -10.67 -5.43 11.15
C CYS A 20 -10.78 -6.88 11.64
N HIS A 21 -9.65 -7.55 11.83
CA HIS A 21 -9.60 -8.94 12.30
C HIS A 21 -10.23 -9.10 13.69
N LEU A 22 -9.87 -8.23 14.64
CA LEU A 22 -10.45 -8.28 15.99
C LEU A 22 -11.95 -7.95 15.97
N LYS A 23 -12.40 -7.00 15.15
CA LYS A 23 -13.83 -6.72 14.96
C LYS A 23 -14.61 -7.92 14.41
N GLU A 24 -14.06 -8.63 13.44
CA GLU A 24 -14.65 -9.85 12.86
C GLU A 24 -14.90 -10.91 13.94
N HIS A 25 -14.02 -11.00 14.95
CA HIS A 25 -14.17 -11.91 16.10
C HIS A 25 -15.06 -11.35 17.22
N GLY A 26 -15.80 -10.28 17.00
CA GLY A 26 -16.72 -9.70 17.98
C GLY A 26 -16.03 -9.03 19.17
N ILE A 27 -14.76 -8.65 19.03
CA ILE A 27 -13.98 -7.97 20.07
C ILE A 27 -14.28 -6.46 20.02
N ASP A 28 -14.39 -5.84 21.19
CA ASP A 28 -14.58 -4.40 21.33
C ASP A 28 -13.25 -3.66 21.15
N VAL A 29 -12.98 -3.17 19.93
CA VAL A 29 -11.70 -2.55 19.55
C VAL A 29 -11.80 -1.04 19.50
N SER A 30 -10.80 -0.35 20.05
CA SER A 30 -10.57 1.07 19.84
C SER A 30 -9.09 1.33 19.51
N VAL A 31 -8.79 2.49 18.91
CA VAL A 31 -7.42 2.86 18.53
C VAL A 31 -7.02 4.14 19.23
N GLU A 32 -5.80 4.18 19.77
CA GLU A 32 -5.20 5.40 20.32
C GLU A 32 -3.85 5.67 19.67
N TYR A 33 -3.61 6.94 19.31
CA TYR A 33 -2.32 7.35 18.77
C TYR A 33 -1.33 7.68 19.89
N ALA A 34 -0.12 7.17 19.78
CA ALA A 34 0.98 7.47 20.69
C ALA A 34 1.54 8.90 20.47
N ILE A 35 0.73 9.91 20.74
CA ILE A 35 1.08 11.33 20.54
C ILE A 35 2.11 11.79 21.57
N ASN A 36 1.81 11.59 22.85
CA ASN A 36 2.68 11.79 23.99
C ASN A 36 2.25 10.88 25.15
N GLU A 37 2.96 10.87 26.26
CA GLU A 37 2.68 10.02 27.41
C GLU A 37 1.31 10.29 28.01
N GLU A 38 0.97 11.57 28.22
CA GLU A 38 -0.33 11.98 28.78
C GLU A 38 -1.50 11.50 27.93
N THR A 39 -1.42 11.68 26.60
CA THR A 39 -2.46 11.24 25.67
C THR A 39 -2.64 9.72 25.66
N MET A 40 -1.53 8.97 25.76
CA MET A 40 -1.58 7.51 25.85
C MET A 40 -2.27 7.05 27.14
N ILE A 41 -1.87 7.61 28.29
CA ILE A 41 -2.47 7.28 29.61
C ILE A 41 -3.96 7.63 29.62
N GLU A 42 -4.31 8.86 29.21
CA GLU A 42 -5.71 9.29 29.12
C GLU A 42 -6.56 8.36 28.24
N GLY A 43 -6.05 7.99 27.06
CA GLY A 43 -6.76 7.09 26.14
C GLY A 43 -6.98 5.71 26.73
N VAL A 44 -6.01 5.17 27.44
CA VAL A 44 -6.11 3.87 28.14
C VAL A 44 -7.13 3.97 29.28
N ASP A 45 -7.09 5.01 30.10
CA ASP A 45 -8.04 5.21 31.23
C ASP A 45 -9.48 5.38 30.73
N LEU A 46 -9.68 6.15 29.66
CA LEU A 46 -11.00 6.34 29.04
C LEU A 46 -11.59 5.05 28.47
N PHE A 47 -10.78 4.19 27.91
CA PHE A 47 -11.25 2.94 27.34
C PHE A 47 -11.35 1.82 28.37
N ALA A 48 -10.46 1.80 29.36
CA ALA A 48 -10.26 0.72 30.32
C ALA A 48 -10.24 -0.66 29.62
N PRO A 49 -9.20 -0.93 28.80
CA PRO A 49 -9.10 -2.16 28.02
C PRO A 49 -8.77 -3.37 28.90
N ASP A 50 -9.16 -4.56 28.45
CA ASP A 50 -8.70 -5.83 29.04
C ASP A 50 -7.25 -6.13 28.62
N LEU A 51 -6.85 -5.70 27.41
CA LEU A 51 -5.47 -5.77 26.93
C LEU A 51 -5.16 -4.69 25.89
N ILE A 52 -3.88 -4.39 25.71
CA ILE A 52 -3.36 -3.43 24.75
C ILE A 52 -2.43 -4.14 23.76
N ILE A 53 -2.58 -3.86 22.47
CA ILE A 53 -1.66 -4.34 21.42
C ILE A 53 -1.01 -3.14 20.74
N ALA A 54 0.31 -3.01 20.89
CA ALA A 54 1.10 -2.03 20.19
C ALA A 54 1.50 -2.55 18.81
N THR A 55 0.85 -2.05 17.77
CA THR A 55 1.00 -2.55 16.39
C THR A 55 2.13 -1.88 15.63
N TYR A 56 2.40 -0.62 15.92
CA TYR A 56 3.50 0.17 15.34
C TYR A 56 3.84 1.35 16.22
N LEU A 57 4.94 1.27 16.95
CA LEU A 57 5.39 2.32 17.82
C LEU A 57 6.85 2.70 17.57
N THR A 58 7.13 4.00 17.67
CA THR A 58 8.48 4.58 17.72
C THR A 58 8.77 5.24 19.07
N LYS A 59 7.74 5.32 19.91
CA LYS A 59 7.82 5.89 21.28
C LYS A 59 7.73 4.77 22.30
N LYS A 60 8.33 5.01 23.47
CA LYS A 60 8.21 4.11 24.60
C LYS A 60 6.79 4.16 25.17
N ILE A 61 6.25 3.03 25.56
CA ILE A 61 4.97 2.94 26.28
C ILE A 61 5.26 3.37 27.75
N PRO A 62 4.46 4.28 28.31
CA PRO A 62 4.58 4.65 29.73
C PRO A 62 4.50 3.45 30.67
N LYS A 63 5.29 3.47 31.74
CA LYS A 63 5.31 2.40 32.73
C LYS A 63 3.97 2.22 33.41
N GLU A 64 3.27 3.31 33.64
CA GLU A 64 1.94 3.39 34.25
C GLU A 64 0.91 2.56 33.44
N ILE A 65 1.11 2.39 32.12
CA ILE A 65 0.23 1.59 31.27
C ILE A 65 0.53 0.10 31.44
N PHE A 66 1.75 -0.34 31.14
CA PHE A 66 2.05 -1.79 31.08
C PHE A 66 2.20 -2.46 32.46
N THR A 67 2.29 -1.70 33.55
CA THR A 67 2.22 -2.26 34.91
C THR A 67 0.79 -2.55 35.39
N ILE A 68 -0.21 -1.91 34.77
CA ILE A 68 -1.62 -2.04 35.13
C ILE A 68 -2.37 -2.91 34.12
N TYR A 69 -2.09 -2.72 32.83
CA TYR A 69 -2.79 -3.39 31.73
C TYR A 69 -1.85 -4.35 30.98
N PRO A 70 -2.28 -5.60 30.72
CA PRO A 70 -1.56 -6.52 29.84
C PRO A 70 -1.28 -5.84 28.50
N THR A 71 -0.01 -5.58 28.18
CA THR A 71 0.40 -4.80 27.01
C THR A 71 1.39 -5.58 26.17
N PHE A 72 1.08 -5.76 24.90
CA PHE A 72 1.84 -6.58 23.96
C PHE A 72 2.34 -5.74 22.79
N ILE A 73 3.54 -6.07 22.30
CA ILE A 73 4.21 -5.38 21.20
C ILE A 73 4.40 -6.36 20.05
N ILE A 74 4.01 -5.96 18.84
CA ILE A 74 4.36 -6.68 17.61
C ILE A 74 5.72 -6.18 17.15
N HIS A 75 6.73 -7.04 17.24
CA HIS A 75 8.10 -6.74 16.85
C HIS A 75 8.45 -7.46 15.54
N PRO A 76 8.90 -6.74 14.48
CA PRO A 76 9.25 -7.33 13.18
C PRO A 76 10.64 -7.97 13.21
N GLY A 77 10.90 -8.81 14.19
CA GLY A 77 12.12 -9.54 14.42
C GLY A 77 11.86 -10.97 14.91
N PRO A 78 12.78 -11.92 14.63
CA PRO A 78 12.64 -13.31 15.08
C PRO A 78 12.75 -13.43 16.59
N PHE A 79 12.54 -14.65 17.08
CA PHE A 79 12.70 -15.00 18.49
C PHE A 79 13.99 -14.43 19.09
N ARG A 80 13.89 -13.63 20.15
CA ARG A 80 14.98 -12.96 20.86
C ARG A 80 15.66 -11.81 20.09
N ASP A 81 15.08 -11.36 18.99
CA ASP A 81 15.54 -10.14 18.33
C ASP A 81 15.12 -8.91 19.13
N ARG A 82 15.97 -7.88 19.20
CA ARG A 82 15.72 -6.68 20.00
C ARG A 82 16.22 -5.42 19.33
N GLY A 83 15.42 -4.39 19.37
CA GLY A 83 15.79 -3.03 18.98
C GLY A 83 15.23 -2.58 17.64
N ALA A 84 15.43 -1.30 17.38
CA ALA A 84 15.02 -0.65 16.14
C ALA A 84 15.80 -1.20 14.93
N TYR A 85 15.28 -0.98 13.71
CA TYR A 85 15.93 -1.39 12.46
C TYR A 85 16.01 -2.91 12.22
N ALA A 86 15.12 -3.70 12.82
CA ALA A 86 15.09 -5.15 12.66
C ALA A 86 15.10 -5.58 11.18
N LEU A 87 14.15 -5.11 10.39
CA LEU A 87 14.07 -5.41 8.93
C LEU A 87 15.22 -4.78 8.12
N ASP A 88 15.69 -3.58 8.51
CA ASP A 88 16.88 -2.98 7.90
C ASP A 88 18.11 -3.90 8.04
N ASN A 89 18.33 -4.42 9.25
CA ASN A 89 19.42 -5.35 9.52
C ASN A 89 19.27 -6.67 8.78
N ALA A 90 18.06 -7.22 8.72
CA ALA A 90 17.77 -8.46 7.97
C ALA A 90 18.20 -8.34 6.50
N ILE A 91 17.78 -7.29 5.82
CA ILE A 91 18.07 -7.07 4.41
C ILE A 91 19.55 -6.72 4.20
N LEU A 92 20.12 -5.77 4.98
CA LEU A 92 21.51 -5.34 4.83
C LEU A 92 22.50 -6.49 5.05
N ASN A 93 22.22 -7.37 6.01
CA ASN A 93 23.05 -8.53 6.31
C ASN A 93 22.76 -9.74 5.39
N ASN A 94 21.89 -9.58 4.39
CA ASN A 94 21.51 -10.65 3.44
C ASN A 94 21.04 -11.93 4.16
N MET A 95 20.24 -11.76 5.22
CA MET A 95 19.67 -12.90 5.94
C MET A 95 18.76 -13.71 5.01
N LYS A 96 18.79 -15.02 5.11
CA LYS A 96 17.92 -15.91 4.32
C LYS A 96 16.59 -16.17 4.99
N GLU A 97 16.57 -16.06 6.31
CA GLU A 97 15.37 -16.18 7.15
C GLU A 97 15.28 -15.00 8.10
N TRP A 98 14.07 -14.59 8.40
CA TRP A 98 13.77 -13.59 9.41
C TRP A 98 12.50 -13.98 10.17
N GLY A 99 11.94 -13.09 10.99
CA GLY A 99 10.78 -13.44 11.76
C GLY A 99 10.00 -12.24 12.26
N VAL A 100 8.90 -12.55 12.94
CA VAL A 100 8.07 -11.62 13.70
C VAL A 100 7.73 -12.26 15.04
N SER A 101 7.68 -11.46 16.08
CA SER A 101 7.37 -11.89 17.45
C SER A 101 6.30 -11.00 18.07
N ILE A 102 5.52 -11.56 19.00
CA ILE A 102 4.66 -10.80 19.90
C ILE A 102 5.17 -11.00 21.33
N LEU A 103 5.41 -9.90 22.03
CA LEU A 103 6.07 -9.90 23.34
C LEU A 103 5.44 -8.88 24.29
N GLU A 104 5.61 -9.06 25.58
CA GLU A 104 5.14 -8.13 26.60
C GLU A 104 5.94 -6.81 26.56
N ALA A 105 5.27 -5.71 26.90
CA ALA A 105 5.95 -4.44 27.11
C ALA A 105 6.67 -4.43 28.46
N GLU A 106 7.92 -3.96 28.46
CA GLU A 106 8.76 -3.76 29.64
C GLU A 106 9.48 -2.42 29.60
N ASP A 107 10.22 -2.10 30.66
CA ASP A 107 11.06 -0.90 30.74
C ASP A 107 12.17 -0.88 29.68
N GLU A 108 12.70 -2.04 29.33
CA GLU A 108 13.70 -2.19 28.26
C GLU A 108 13.00 -2.53 26.93
N PHE A 109 13.48 -1.94 25.83
CA PHE A 109 12.94 -2.23 24.50
C PHE A 109 13.05 -3.71 24.12
N ASP A 110 11.95 -4.29 23.68
CA ASP A 110 11.83 -5.66 23.14
C ASP A 110 12.42 -6.74 24.06
N ALA A 111 12.34 -6.54 25.39
CA ALA A 111 12.91 -7.42 26.40
C ALA A 111 11.88 -8.32 27.10
N GLY A 112 10.61 -8.03 26.98
CA GLY A 112 9.53 -8.74 27.67
C GLY A 112 9.35 -10.18 27.20
N ALA A 113 8.59 -10.93 27.98
CA ALA A 113 8.31 -12.35 27.71
C ALA A 113 7.64 -12.52 26.33
N ILE A 114 7.98 -13.60 25.62
CA ILE A 114 7.56 -13.84 24.24
C ILE A 114 6.31 -14.73 24.22
N TRP A 115 5.21 -14.22 23.70
CA TRP A 115 3.93 -14.93 23.61
C TRP A 115 3.77 -15.74 22.33
N GLY A 116 4.48 -15.35 21.26
CA GLY A 116 4.50 -16.09 20.02
C GLY A 116 5.58 -15.56 19.08
N HIS A 117 6.01 -16.40 18.15
CA HIS A 117 6.93 -16.01 17.08
C HIS A 117 6.70 -16.84 15.83
N ARG A 118 7.00 -16.26 14.67
CA ARG A 118 6.99 -16.93 13.36
C ARG A 118 8.25 -16.57 12.60
N ASN A 119 8.82 -17.53 11.92
CA ASN A 119 9.91 -17.28 10.97
C ASN A 119 9.38 -17.37 9.54
N PHE A 120 10.04 -16.68 8.63
CA PHE A 120 9.76 -16.69 7.20
C PHE A 120 11.04 -16.60 6.39
N SER A 121 11.03 -17.17 5.17
CA SER A 121 12.12 -16.99 4.19
C SER A 121 12.11 -15.57 3.66
N LEU A 122 13.27 -14.91 3.67
CA LEU A 122 13.40 -13.54 3.18
C LEU A 122 13.51 -13.56 1.64
N PRO A 123 12.52 -13.00 0.90
CA PRO A 123 12.59 -12.97 -0.55
C PRO A 123 13.78 -12.13 -1.03
N GLU A 124 14.41 -12.57 -2.11
CA GLU A 124 15.49 -11.80 -2.74
C GLU A 124 14.97 -10.45 -3.23
N HIS A 125 15.78 -9.41 -3.08
CA HIS A 125 15.45 -8.04 -3.49
C HIS A 125 14.22 -7.41 -2.79
N ALA A 126 13.65 -8.07 -1.77
CA ALA A 126 12.53 -7.50 -1.03
C ALA A 126 12.85 -6.11 -0.47
N THR A 127 11.91 -5.18 -0.60
CA THR A 127 12.00 -3.90 0.10
C THR A 127 11.54 -4.06 1.55
N LYS A 128 12.04 -3.21 2.43
CA LYS A 128 11.56 -3.15 3.81
C LYS A 128 10.04 -2.91 3.88
N GLY A 129 9.53 -2.06 2.98
CA GLY A 129 8.11 -1.77 2.88
C GLY A 129 7.28 -2.99 2.50
N TYR A 130 7.75 -3.78 1.54
CA TYR A 130 7.12 -5.04 1.15
C TYR A 130 7.02 -6.00 2.34
N LEU A 131 8.15 -6.30 2.99
CA LEU A 131 8.17 -7.24 4.12
C LEU A 131 7.20 -6.84 5.22
N TYR A 132 7.18 -5.55 5.58
CA TYR A 132 6.33 -5.06 6.65
C TYR A 132 4.84 -5.14 6.31
N ARG A 133 4.45 -4.75 5.08
CA ARG A 133 3.05 -4.66 4.67
C ARG A 133 2.42 -6.02 4.32
N THR A 134 3.24 -6.98 3.91
CA THR A 134 2.80 -8.31 3.50
C THR A 134 3.13 -9.34 4.59
N VAL A 135 4.32 -9.91 4.55
CA VAL A 135 4.70 -11.06 5.38
C VAL A 135 4.56 -10.78 6.88
N VAL A 136 5.14 -9.68 7.37
CA VAL A 136 5.06 -9.32 8.81
C VAL A 136 3.62 -9.06 9.23
N SER A 137 2.84 -8.36 8.39
CA SER A 137 1.45 -8.07 8.72
C SER A 137 0.56 -9.31 8.75
N ASP A 138 0.78 -10.25 7.84
CA ASP A 138 0.00 -11.49 7.78
C ASP A 138 0.33 -12.41 8.97
N LEU A 139 1.61 -12.59 9.27
CA LEU A 139 2.05 -13.37 10.43
C LEU A 139 1.68 -12.72 11.78
N ALA A 140 1.61 -11.39 11.83
CA ALA A 140 1.17 -10.68 13.02
C ALA A 140 -0.29 -11.00 13.39
N ILE A 141 -1.16 -11.21 12.41
CA ILE A 141 -2.55 -11.64 12.66
C ILE A 141 -2.56 -13.03 13.32
N GLU A 142 -1.80 -14.00 12.77
CA GLU A 142 -1.69 -15.33 13.37
C GLU A 142 -1.16 -15.28 14.81
N LEU A 143 -0.20 -14.39 15.08
CA LEU A 143 0.36 -14.21 16.43
C LEU A 143 -0.63 -13.54 17.38
N VAL A 144 -1.50 -12.66 16.90
CA VAL A 144 -2.60 -12.09 17.70
C VAL A 144 -3.60 -13.17 18.07
N ASP A 145 -3.99 -14.05 17.15
CA ASP A 145 -4.87 -15.19 17.44
C ASP A 145 -4.24 -16.13 18.48
N GLU A 146 -2.97 -16.48 18.30
CA GLU A 146 -2.22 -17.29 19.26
C GLU A 146 -2.14 -16.64 20.65
N LEU A 147 -1.90 -15.32 20.70
CA LEU A 147 -1.89 -14.57 21.96
C LEU A 147 -3.25 -14.67 22.67
N LEU A 148 -4.34 -14.39 21.96
CA LEU A 148 -5.69 -14.41 22.53
C LEU A 148 -6.07 -15.80 23.08
N GLU A 149 -5.74 -16.87 22.33
CA GLU A 149 -5.98 -18.24 22.78
C GLU A 149 -5.10 -18.60 24.00
N LYS A 150 -3.84 -18.21 24.02
CA LYS A 150 -2.95 -18.43 25.18
C LYS A 150 -3.44 -17.70 26.44
N LEU A 151 -3.89 -16.45 26.30
CA LEU A 151 -4.46 -15.69 27.42
C LEU A 151 -5.73 -16.34 27.95
N LYS A 152 -6.63 -16.76 27.07
CA LYS A 152 -7.88 -17.45 27.43
C LYS A 152 -7.63 -18.74 28.21
N HIS A 153 -6.57 -19.47 27.88
CA HIS A 153 -6.20 -20.72 28.53
C HIS A 153 -5.16 -20.58 29.66
N ASN A 154 -4.85 -19.36 30.10
CA ASN A 154 -3.85 -19.04 31.12
C ASN A 154 -2.49 -19.71 30.86
N GLN A 155 -2.09 -19.81 29.59
CA GLN A 155 -0.78 -20.34 29.22
C GLN A 155 0.32 -19.33 29.58
N LYS A 156 1.52 -19.84 29.81
CA LYS A 156 2.67 -19.00 30.13
C LYS A 156 3.45 -18.63 28.87
N PRO A 157 4.01 -17.41 28.81
CA PRO A 157 4.91 -17.02 27.73
C PRO A 157 6.25 -17.73 27.82
N LEU A 158 7.04 -17.62 26.77
CA LEU A 158 8.44 -18.03 26.75
C LEU A 158 9.33 -16.94 27.37
N GLU A 159 10.33 -17.35 28.14
CA GLU A 159 11.34 -16.41 28.63
C GLU A 159 12.10 -15.79 27.46
N ASN A 160 12.35 -14.49 27.56
CA ASN A 160 13.17 -13.73 26.62
C ASN A 160 14.54 -13.42 27.25
N PRO A 161 15.57 -14.26 27.01
CA PRO A 161 16.89 -13.95 27.52
C PRO A 161 17.40 -12.65 26.87
N LYS A 162 17.74 -11.68 27.69
CA LYS A 162 18.17 -10.34 27.27
C LYS A 162 19.39 -10.40 26.37
N LYS A 163 19.20 -10.23 25.07
CA LYS A 163 20.27 -10.01 24.10
C LYS A 163 20.57 -8.53 23.96
N PRO A 164 21.78 -8.15 23.53
CA PRO A 164 22.08 -6.77 23.17
C PRO A 164 21.11 -6.25 22.08
N LEU A 165 20.77 -4.97 22.17
CA LEU A 165 20.01 -4.28 21.13
C LEU A 165 20.83 -4.21 19.82
N HIS A 166 20.16 -4.26 18.69
CA HIS A 166 20.80 -3.95 17.42
C HIS A 166 21.43 -2.56 17.43
N GLU A 167 22.61 -2.46 16.84
CA GLU A 167 23.23 -1.18 16.59
C GLU A 167 22.37 -0.34 15.63
N LYS A 168 22.39 0.98 15.85
CA LYS A 168 21.70 1.93 14.99
C LYS A 168 22.23 1.85 13.56
N VAL A 169 21.33 1.61 12.59
CA VAL A 169 21.69 1.64 11.17
C VAL A 169 21.81 3.08 10.68
N THR A 170 23.05 3.56 10.63
CA THR A 170 23.39 4.92 10.17
C THR A 170 23.46 5.02 8.65
N GLN A 171 23.54 6.26 8.10
CA GLN A 171 23.78 6.47 6.67
C GLN A 171 25.14 5.92 6.21
N TYR A 172 26.13 5.82 7.08
CA TYR A 172 27.43 5.20 6.77
C TYR A 172 27.26 3.71 6.40
N ARG A 173 26.47 2.94 7.14
CA ARG A 173 26.16 1.53 6.79
C ARG A 173 25.33 1.39 5.52
N ARG A 174 24.56 2.41 5.16
CA ARG A 174 23.71 2.43 3.95
C ARG A 174 24.44 2.95 2.72
N ALA A 175 25.57 3.66 2.89
CA ALA A 175 26.28 4.33 1.82
C ALA A 175 26.68 3.37 0.68
N ILE A 176 26.43 3.78 -0.57
CA ILE A 176 26.83 3.05 -1.76
C ILE A 176 28.22 3.50 -2.18
N ASP A 177 29.14 2.56 -2.32
CA ASP A 177 30.42 2.78 -3.01
C ASP A 177 30.28 2.30 -4.47
N TRP A 178 29.91 3.22 -5.35
CA TRP A 178 29.68 2.91 -6.77
C TRP A 178 30.90 2.33 -7.48
N SER A 179 32.13 2.49 -6.90
CA SER A 179 33.36 1.92 -7.45
C SER A 179 33.62 0.47 -7.04
N LYS A 180 32.86 -0.05 -6.05
CA LYS A 180 33.08 -1.40 -5.48
C LYS A 180 31.82 -2.22 -5.35
N ASP A 181 30.67 -1.58 -5.10
CA ASP A 181 29.41 -2.29 -4.85
C ASP A 181 28.85 -2.86 -6.15
N ILE A 182 28.61 -4.16 -6.15
CA ILE A 182 27.88 -4.86 -7.22
C ILE A 182 26.39 -4.54 -7.17
N SER A 183 25.68 -4.77 -8.26
CA SER A 183 24.23 -4.51 -8.38
C SER A 183 23.43 -5.04 -7.19
N GLU A 184 23.69 -6.26 -6.76
CA GLU A 184 23.01 -6.90 -5.62
C GLU A 184 23.21 -6.13 -4.31
N THR A 185 24.42 -5.60 -4.08
CA THR A 185 24.73 -4.80 -2.87
C THR A 185 24.03 -3.45 -2.92
N VAL A 186 24.01 -2.80 -4.09
CA VAL A 186 23.27 -1.55 -4.31
C VAL A 186 21.79 -1.74 -4.03
N ILE A 187 21.18 -2.79 -4.59
CA ILE A 187 19.76 -3.13 -4.38
C ILE A 187 19.47 -3.34 -2.90
N ARG A 188 20.26 -4.17 -2.20
CA ARG A 188 20.08 -4.41 -0.75
C ARG A 188 20.13 -3.13 0.06
N LYS A 189 21.12 -2.25 -0.17
CA LYS A 189 21.27 -0.98 0.55
C LYS A 189 20.05 -0.07 0.35
N ILE A 190 19.56 0.05 -0.90
CA ILE A 190 18.40 0.88 -1.23
C ILE A 190 17.12 0.26 -0.66
N ASN A 191 16.90 -1.03 -0.87
CA ASN A 191 15.67 -1.70 -0.46
C ASN A 191 15.55 -1.88 1.06
N ALA A 192 16.66 -2.08 1.78
CA ALA A 192 16.69 -2.03 3.25
C ALA A 192 16.33 -0.64 3.80
N SER A 193 16.51 0.40 3.00
CA SER A 193 16.26 1.79 3.38
C SER A 193 14.91 2.32 2.88
N ASP A 194 14.12 1.47 2.20
CA ASP A 194 12.85 1.84 1.58
C ASP A 194 11.86 2.43 2.60
N ASN A 195 10.97 3.30 2.10
CA ASN A 195 10.09 4.19 2.83
C ASN A 195 10.82 5.25 3.67
N TYR A 196 11.70 4.87 4.55
CA TYR A 196 12.50 5.74 5.40
C TYR A 196 13.71 4.96 5.97
N PRO A 197 14.92 5.54 6.01
CA PRO A 197 15.25 6.92 5.65
C PRO A 197 15.62 7.12 4.17
N GLY A 198 15.78 6.07 3.36
CA GLY A 198 16.46 6.09 2.07
C GLY A 198 17.97 6.06 2.18
N VAL A 199 18.67 5.87 1.08
CA VAL A 199 20.12 5.92 0.98
C VAL A 199 20.56 7.30 0.52
N LYS A 200 21.34 8.01 1.36
CA LYS A 200 21.88 9.32 0.99
C LYS A 200 22.92 9.17 -0.10
N ASP A 201 22.79 9.95 -1.15
CA ASP A 201 23.72 10.00 -2.28
C ASP A 201 23.70 11.40 -2.94
N ARG A 202 24.49 11.58 -3.99
CA ARG A 202 24.54 12.82 -4.79
C ARG A 202 24.56 12.48 -6.27
N PHE A 203 23.62 13.01 -7.03
CA PHE A 203 23.61 12.91 -8.49
C PHE A 203 23.73 14.30 -9.10
N PHE A 204 24.68 14.47 -10.02
CA PHE A 204 25.04 15.81 -10.55
C PHE A 204 25.37 16.77 -9.39
N ASP A 205 24.60 17.83 -9.25
CA ASP A 205 24.70 18.86 -8.22
C ASP A 205 23.67 18.71 -7.08
N VAL A 206 22.90 17.62 -7.08
CA VAL A 206 21.77 17.40 -6.15
C VAL A 206 22.08 16.32 -5.13
N ASP A 207 21.96 16.66 -3.85
CA ASP A 207 21.96 15.68 -2.77
C ASP A 207 20.54 15.04 -2.67
N VAL A 208 20.51 13.71 -2.58
CA VAL A 208 19.25 12.94 -2.63
C VAL A 208 19.24 11.80 -1.61
N TYR A 209 18.04 11.29 -1.34
CA TYR A 209 17.84 9.94 -0.80
C TYR A 209 17.22 9.06 -1.88
N LEU A 210 17.72 7.82 -2.02
CA LEU A 210 17.33 6.83 -3.02
C LEU A 210 16.36 5.81 -2.43
N PHE A 211 15.37 5.37 -3.26
CA PHE A 211 14.37 4.36 -2.86
C PHE A 211 13.96 3.49 -4.05
N GLY A 212 13.59 2.24 -3.75
CA GLY A 212 13.07 1.29 -4.73
C GLY A 212 14.10 0.97 -5.80
N ALA A 213 14.91 -0.06 -5.59
CA ALA A 213 15.91 -0.51 -6.56
C ALA A 213 15.49 -1.82 -7.21
N VAL A 214 15.60 -1.89 -8.54
CA VAL A 214 15.31 -3.08 -9.35
C VAL A 214 16.50 -3.37 -10.26
N LYS A 215 16.87 -4.65 -10.38
CA LYS A 215 17.94 -5.12 -11.27
C LYS A 215 17.57 -4.95 -12.74
N GLU A 216 18.55 -4.64 -13.59
CA GLU A 216 18.36 -4.58 -15.04
C GLU A 216 19.04 -5.77 -15.73
N GLN A 217 18.30 -6.52 -16.56
CA GLN A 217 18.81 -7.67 -17.33
C GLN A 217 18.26 -7.76 -18.76
N THR A 218 17.78 -6.64 -19.34
CA THR A 218 17.30 -6.63 -20.73
C THR A 218 18.39 -6.36 -21.77
N GLY A 219 19.65 -6.25 -21.35
CA GLY A 219 20.78 -5.87 -22.20
C GLY A 219 21.21 -4.40 -22.05
N LEU A 220 20.39 -3.55 -21.42
CA LEU A 220 20.76 -2.15 -21.15
C LEU A 220 21.91 -2.03 -20.15
N GLU A 221 22.08 -3.02 -19.26
CA GLU A 221 23.17 -3.14 -18.28
C GLU A 221 24.55 -3.30 -18.94
N LYS A 222 24.59 -3.82 -20.17
CA LYS A 222 25.82 -4.04 -20.95
C LYS A 222 26.41 -2.76 -21.52
N LYS A 223 25.66 -1.65 -21.49
CA LYS A 223 26.12 -0.39 -22.02
C LYS A 223 27.40 0.07 -21.32
N GLU A 224 28.44 0.35 -22.10
CA GLU A 224 29.70 0.87 -21.58
C GLU A 224 29.49 2.28 -21.01
N ALA A 225 29.82 2.43 -19.74
CA ALA A 225 29.76 3.69 -19.03
C ALA A 225 30.51 3.54 -17.69
N LYS A 226 30.93 4.66 -17.13
CA LYS A 226 31.51 4.67 -15.77
C LYS A 226 30.43 4.31 -14.73
N PRO A 227 30.81 3.63 -13.66
CA PRO A 227 29.90 3.41 -12.53
C PRO A 227 29.25 4.73 -12.09
N LYS A 228 27.97 4.66 -11.66
CA LYS A 228 27.11 5.79 -11.29
C LYS A 228 26.58 6.61 -12.48
N ALA A 229 26.99 6.35 -13.72
CA ALA A 229 26.39 7.02 -14.87
C ALA A 229 24.92 6.64 -15.05
N ILE A 230 24.07 7.62 -15.39
CA ILE A 230 22.66 7.36 -15.73
C ILE A 230 22.60 6.94 -17.20
N LEU A 231 22.15 5.72 -17.46
CA LEU A 231 22.13 5.08 -18.79
C LEU A 231 20.83 5.33 -19.56
N ALA A 232 19.72 5.39 -18.85
CA ALA A 232 18.37 5.52 -19.40
C ALA A 232 17.38 6.03 -18.33
N LYS A 233 16.18 6.36 -18.78
CA LYS A 233 15.01 6.59 -17.93
C LYS A 233 13.83 5.78 -18.43
N ARG A 234 12.88 5.43 -17.55
CA ARG A 234 11.64 4.70 -17.84
C ARG A 234 10.62 4.99 -16.76
N ASP A 235 9.44 5.43 -17.16
CA ASP A 235 8.27 5.52 -16.27
C ASP A 235 8.57 6.19 -14.90
N GLY A 236 9.32 7.29 -14.92
CA GLY A 236 9.73 8.00 -13.71
C GLY A 236 11.03 7.51 -13.05
N ALA A 237 11.49 6.30 -13.34
CA ALA A 237 12.75 5.75 -12.82
C ALA A 237 13.96 6.13 -13.68
N VAL A 238 15.17 6.01 -13.10
CA VAL A 238 16.45 6.17 -13.79
C VAL A 238 17.29 4.89 -13.66
N LEU A 239 17.95 4.50 -14.77
CA LEU A 239 18.86 3.37 -14.82
C LEU A 239 20.28 3.83 -14.53
N VAL A 240 20.89 3.31 -13.47
CA VAL A 240 22.22 3.70 -13.01
C VAL A 240 23.21 2.55 -13.18
N LYS A 241 24.36 2.82 -13.80
CA LYS A 241 25.46 1.86 -13.99
C LYS A 241 26.10 1.46 -12.66
N THR A 242 26.26 0.17 -12.45
CA THR A 242 27.08 -0.44 -11.39
C THR A 242 28.36 -1.04 -11.98
N ILE A 243 29.23 -1.61 -11.17
CA ILE A 243 30.49 -2.19 -11.66
C ILE A 243 30.28 -3.47 -12.51
N ASP A 244 29.19 -4.21 -12.22
CA ASP A 244 28.87 -5.50 -12.83
C ASP A 244 27.59 -5.50 -13.69
N GLY A 245 26.85 -4.38 -13.69
CA GLY A 245 25.57 -4.30 -14.36
C GLY A 245 24.94 -2.92 -14.29
N ALA A 246 23.63 -2.87 -14.03
CA ALA A 246 22.89 -1.64 -13.79
C ALA A 246 21.65 -1.89 -12.92
N VAL A 247 21.19 -0.84 -12.25
CA VAL A 247 20.00 -0.87 -11.39
C VAL A 247 19.07 0.29 -11.71
N TRP A 248 17.78 0.03 -11.76
CA TRP A 248 16.76 1.06 -11.78
C TRP A 248 16.53 1.63 -10.40
N ILE A 249 16.47 2.95 -10.28
CA ILE A 249 16.10 3.67 -9.05
C ILE A 249 14.78 4.37 -9.31
N GLN A 250 13.73 3.94 -8.61
CA GLN A 250 12.36 4.38 -8.87
C GLN A 250 12.08 5.78 -8.34
N GLN A 251 12.47 6.03 -7.09
CA GLN A 251 12.10 7.24 -6.37
C GLN A 251 13.32 7.89 -5.74
N MET A 252 13.26 9.22 -5.64
CA MET A 252 14.24 10.03 -4.93
C MET A 252 13.55 11.06 -4.03
N THR A 253 14.28 11.53 -3.03
CA THR A 253 13.93 12.71 -2.24
C THR A 253 15.09 13.68 -2.29
N GLU A 254 14.87 14.90 -2.77
CA GLU A 254 15.88 15.94 -2.77
C GLU A 254 16.19 16.44 -1.35
N ILE A 255 17.43 16.85 -1.13
CA ILE A 255 17.87 17.53 0.08
C ILE A 255 18.24 18.96 -0.30
N THR A 256 17.42 19.93 0.11
CA THR A 256 17.64 21.34 -0.16
C THR A 256 17.96 22.06 1.13
N ASN A 257 19.12 22.73 1.22
CA ASN A 257 19.60 23.42 2.44
C ASN A 257 19.60 22.51 3.70
N GLY A 258 19.94 21.23 3.53
CA GLY A 258 19.94 20.24 4.60
C GLY A 258 18.54 19.71 4.97
N ILE A 259 17.47 20.22 4.37
CA ILE A 259 16.10 19.84 4.63
C ILE A 259 15.67 18.80 3.59
N ARG A 260 15.15 17.68 4.07
CA ARG A 260 14.58 16.63 3.23
C ARG A 260 13.25 17.11 2.62
N GLN A 261 13.14 17.04 1.31
CA GLN A 261 11.93 17.34 0.56
C GLN A 261 10.99 16.10 0.49
N ILE A 262 9.95 16.18 -0.31
CA ILE A 262 9.02 15.06 -0.55
C ILE A 262 9.64 14.01 -1.47
N LYS A 263 9.13 12.78 -1.39
CA LYS A 263 9.56 11.68 -2.24
C LYS A 263 8.80 11.73 -3.58
N LEU A 264 9.54 11.71 -4.67
CA LEU A 264 9.00 11.80 -6.04
C LEU A 264 9.68 10.77 -6.95
N PRO A 265 9.09 10.44 -8.11
CA PRO A 265 9.79 9.68 -9.15
C PRO A 265 11.14 10.31 -9.46
N SER A 266 12.17 9.49 -9.68
CA SER A 266 13.55 9.94 -9.84
C SER A 266 13.71 10.99 -10.95
N THR A 267 12.94 10.87 -12.05
CA THR A 267 12.96 11.84 -13.15
C THR A 267 12.38 13.19 -12.76
N TYR A 268 11.44 13.25 -11.83
CA TYR A 268 10.87 14.51 -11.30
C TYR A 268 11.88 15.26 -10.41
N VAL A 269 12.73 14.52 -9.69
CA VAL A 269 13.79 15.14 -8.87
C VAL A 269 14.94 15.63 -9.74
N LEU A 270 15.40 14.82 -10.69
CA LEU A 270 16.56 15.15 -11.52
C LEU A 270 16.24 16.12 -12.67
N LYS A 271 14.99 16.19 -13.14
CA LYS A 271 14.46 17.21 -14.08
C LYS A 271 15.38 17.43 -15.32
N ASN A 272 15.78 18.66 -15.54
CA ASN A 272 16.58 19.10 -16.68
C ASN A 272 17.99 18.47 -16.73
N ARG A 273 18.49 17.90 -15.60
CA ARG A 273 19.77 17.20 -15.53
C ARG A 273 19.77 15.91 -16.35
N LEU A 274 18.59 15.40 -16.69
CA LEU A 274 18.39 14.22 -17.55
C LEU A 274 18.30 14.60 -19.04
N LYS A 275 18.63 15.84 -19.43
CA LYS A 275 18.65 16.24 -20.85
C LYS A 275 19.63 15.33 -21.61
N GLY A 276 19.16 14.74 -22.72
CA GLY A 276 19.92 13.79 -23.53
C GLY A 276 19.87 12.34 -23.06
N ILE A 277 19.37 12.04 -21.86
CA ILE A 277 19.11 10.66 -21.41
C ILE A 277 17.81 10.17 -22.07
N LYS A 278 17.93 9.06 -22.82
CA LYS A 278 16.81 8.50 -23.58
C LYS A 278 15.82 7.76 -22.69
N GLU A 279 14.54 7.93 -22.96
CA GLU A 279 13.46 7.08 -22.46
C GLU A 279 13.59 5.70 -23.11
N LYS A 280 13.53 4.62 -22.32
CA LYS A 280 13.61 3.23 -22.76
C LYS A 280 12.34 2.51 -22.37
N ARG A 281 11.31 2.65 -23.19
CA ARG A 281 10.05 1.94 -23.01
C ARG A 281 10.29 0.42 -23.05
N ILE A 282 9.41 -0.31 -22.41
CA ILE A 282 9.38 -1.78 -22.44
C ILE A 282 8.05 -2.25 -23.03
N SER A 283 8.05 -3.36 -23.73
CA SER A 283 6.83 -3.94 -24.27
C SER A 283 5.93 -4.49 -23.16
N LEU A 284 4.62 -4.38 -23.34
CA LEU A 284 3.63 -5.02 -22.46
C LEU A 284 3.78 -6.55 -22.47
N TYR A 285 4.24 -7.11 -23.58
CA TYR A 285 4.41 -8.57 -23.80
C TYR A 285 5.78 -9.10 -23.37
N VAL A 286 6.60 -8.29 -22.69
CA VAL A 286 7.85 -8.81 -22.13
C VAL A 286 7.54 -9.79 -21.00
N ASP A 287 8.36 -10.83 -20.91
CA ASP A 287 8.25 -11.81 -19.83
C ASP A 287 8.12 -11.11 -18.47
N PRO A 288 7.03 -11.36 -17.72
CA PRO A 288 6.83 -10.78 -16.38
C PRO A 288 7.98 -11.09 -15.42
N ASP A 289 8.65 -12.23 -15.56
CA ASP A 289 9.73 -12.66 -14.66
C ASP A 289 11.11 -12.09 -15.07
N LEU A 290 11.23 -11.47 -16.27
CA LEU A 290 12.48 -10.84 -16.67
C LEU A 290 12.86 -9.70 -15.71
N PRO A 291 14.05 -9.76 -15.06
CA PRO A 291 14.46 -8.72 -14.12
C PRO A 291 14.73 -7.38 -14.82
N THR A 292 13.78 -6.47 -14.70
CA THR A 292 13.88 -5.08 -15.13
C THR A 292 12.74 -4.30 -14.47
N PHE A 293 12.83 -2.99 -14.43
CA PHE A 293 11.75 -2.14 -13.92
C PHE A 293 10.57 -2.13 -14.89
N LYS A 294 9.39 -2.54 -14.40
CA LYS A 294 8.10 -2.55 -15.10
C LYS A 294 7.01 -2.16 -14.12
N GLU A 295 6.20 -1.18 -14.46
CA GLU A 295 5.02 -0.83 -13.65
C GLU A 295 3.76 -1.58 -14.10
N ILE A 296 3.72 -2.00 -15.38
CA ILE A 296 2.59 -2.75 -15.94
C ILE A 296 3.16 -4.01 -16.57
N THR A 297 2.59 -5.16 -16.22
CA THR A 297 2.97 -6.47 -16.74
C THR A 297 1.75 -7.26 -17.19
N PHE A 298 1.91 -8.06 -18.22
CA PHE A 298 0.85 -8.87 -18.79
C PHE A 298 1.34 -10.27 -19.09
N TYR A 299 0.49 -11.25 -18.86
CA TYR A 299 0.63 -12.58 -19.43
C TYR A 299 -0.75 -13.14 -19.81
N LYS A 300 -0.75 -14.09 -20.75
CA LYS A 300 -1.98 -14.69 -21.26
C LYS A 300 -1.97 -16.19 -21.03
N LYS A 301 -3.10 -16.75 -20.62
CA LYS A 301 -3.37 -18.18 -20.59
C LYS A 301 -4.65 -18.45 -21.35
N GLN A 302 -4.60 -19.15 -22.48
CA GLN A 302 -5.73 -19.34 -23.38
C GLN A 302 -6.36 -17.98 -23.77
N ASN A 303 -7.65 -17.78 -23.58
CA ASN A 303 -8.37 -16.53 -23.84
C ASN A 303 -8.49 -15.62 -22.61
N VAL A 304 -7.70 -15.86 -21.56
CA VAL A 304 -7.67 -15.05 -20.36
C VAL A 304 -6.40 -14.24 -20.28
N GLY A 305 -6.52 -12.94 -20.13
CA GLY A 305 -5.42 -12.01 -19.89
C GLY A 305 -5.27 -11.68 -18.40
N PHE A 306 -4.04 -11.64 -17.93
CA PHE A 306 -3.69 -11.25 -16.57
C PHE A 306 -2.84 -9.99 -16.61
N LEU A 307 -3.43 -8.85 -16.23
CA LEU A 307 -2.81 -7.53 -16.27
C LEU A 307 -2.52 -7.04 -14.86
N ALA A 308 -1.24 -7.00 -14.50
CA ALA A 308 -0.79 -6.45 -13.23
C ALA A 308 -0.26 -5.02 -13.40
N PHE A 309 -0.51 -4.17 -12.40
CA PHE A 309 0.03 -2.82 -12.32
C PHE A 309 0.55 -2.57 -10.90
N ASP A 310 1.84 -2.34 -10.78
CA ASP A 310 2.53 -2.13 -9.49
C ASP A 310 3.15 -0.72 -9.44
N PHE A 311 2.32 0.24 -9.11
CA PHE A 311 2.74 1.63 -8.94
C PHE A 311 3.26 1.87 -7.53
N TYR A 312 4.36 2.59 -7.42
CA TYR A 312 5.02 2.80 -6.14
C TYR A 312 4.06 3.35 -5.06
N ASN A 313 3.94 2.63 -3.94
CA ASN A 313 2.96 2.90 -2.87
C ASN A 313 1.48 2.90 -3.32
N GLY A 314 1.15 2.34 -4.47
CA GLY A 314 -0.21 2.26 -5.01
C GLY A 314 -0.78 3.60 -5.48
N ALA A 315 0.02 4.67 -5.55
CA ALA A 315 -0.43 5.97 -6.04
C ALA A 315 -0.42 6.00 -7.57
N MET A 316 -1.42 6.64 -8.18
CA MET A 316 -1.62 6.67 -9.63
C MET A 316 -1.61 8.10 -10.15
N SER A 317 -0.57 8.46 -10.90
CA SER A 317 -0.49 9.74 -11.63
C SER A 317 -1.33 9.71 -12.91
N SER A 318 -1.56 10.87 -13.52
CA SER A 318 -2.24 10.97 -14.81
C SER A 318 -1.58 10.08 -15.88
N GLU A 319 -0.25 10.08 -15.97
CA GLU A 319 0.50 9.26 -16.94
C GLU A 319 0.33 7.75 -16.66
N GLN A 320 0.33 7.34 -15.40
CA GLN A 320 0.11 5.95 -15.00
C GLN A 320 -1.31 5.48 -15.33
N CYS A 321 -2.32 6.30 -15.05
CA CYS A 321 -3.70 6.03 -15.43
C CYS A 321 -3.86 5.89 -16.95
N ILE A 322 -3.25 6.79 -17.73
CA ILE A 322 -3.28 6.76 -19.20
C ILE A 322 -2.60 5.50 -19.73
N ARG A 323 -1.43 5.12 -19.21
CA ARG A 323 -0.73 3.90 -19.64
C ARG A 323 -1.52 2.63 -19.32
N LEU A 324 -2.12 2.55 -18.14
CA LEU A 324 -2.96 1.40 -17.77
C LEU A 324 -4.22 1.34 -18.63
N LYS A 325 -4.86 2.48 -18.91
CA LYS A 325 -5.99 2.58 -19.84
C LYS A 325 -5.63 2.01 -21.21
N TYR A 326 -4.53 2.48 -21.80
CA TYR A 326 -4.07 1.98 -23.12
C TYR A 326 -3.72 0.49 -23.09
N ALA A 327 -3.17 -0.04 -21.99
CA ALA A 327 -2.93 -1.46 -21.86
C ALA A 327 -4.25 -2.26 -21.92
N ILE A 328 -5.28 -1.82 -21.18
CA ILE A 328 -6.61 -2.45 -21.21
C ILE A 328 -7.20 -2.39 -22.62
N GLU A 329 -7.20 -1.21 -23.26
CA GLU A 329 -7.74 -1.03 -24.61
C GLU A 329 -7.03 -1.90 -25.66
N THR A 330 -5.71 -2.07 -25.53
CA THR A 330 -4.93 -2.95 -26.41
C THR A 330 -5.30 -4.41 -26.23
N LEU A 331 -5.56 -4.84 -25.00
CA LEU A 331 -5.78 -6.25 -24.67
C LEU A 331 -7.22 -6.72 -24.93
N ARG A 332 -8.19 -5.80 -25.01
CA ARG A 332 -9.60 -6.13 -25.29
C ARG A 332 -9.79 -6.96 -26.56
N ASP A 333 -9.00 -6.69 -27.60
CA ASP A 333 -9.07 -7.44 -28.86
C ASP A 333 -8.40 -8.82 -28.80
N GLU A 334 -7.72 -9.15 -27.69
CA GLU A 334 -6.90 -10.35 -27.57
C GLU A 334 -7.45 -11.39 -26.60
N VAL A 335 -8.39 -11.02 -25.72
CA VAL A 335 -8.87 -11.88 -24.63
C VAL A 335 -10.39 -11.77 -24.46
N ASP A 336 -11.01 -12.83 -23.98
CA ASP A 336 -12.43 -12.83 -23.60
C ASP A 336 -12.62 -12.37 -22.15
N VAL A 337 -11.67 -12.73 -21.27
CA VAL A 337 -11.67 -12.36 -19.86
C VAL A 337 -10.37 -11.65 -19.52
N LEU A 338 -10.46 -10.48 -18.88
CA LEU A 338 -9.31 -9.72 -18.39
C LEU A 338 -9.30 -9.66 -16.88
N VAL A 339 -8.26 -10.22 -16.24
CA VAL A 339 -8.03 -10.16 -14.80
C VAL A 339 -7.14 -8.96 -14.46
N LEU A 340 -7.68 -8.00 -13.73
CA LEU A 340 -6.96 -6.81 -13.26
C LEU A 340 -6.35 -7.12 -11.87
N MET A 341 -5.03 -7.05 -11.78
CA MET A 341 -4.28 -7.35 -10.56
C MET A 341 -3.43 -6.15 -10.18
N GLY A 342 -3.61 -5.56 -9.03
CA GLY A 342 -2.65 -4.58 -8.53
C GLY A 342 -1.29 -5.20 -8.19
N GLY A 343 -0.39 -4.41 -7.63
CA GLY A 343 0.87 -4.89 -7.06
C GLY A 343 0.66 -5.77 -5.82
N GLU A 344 1.75 -6.34 -5.32
CA GLU A 344 1.71 -7.20 -4.13
C GLU A 344 1.57 -6.44 -2.82
N GLN A 345 1.96 -5.15 -2.79
CA GLN A 345 1.86 -4.31 -1.61
C GLN A 345 0.56 -3.51 -1.56
N PHE A 346 0.09 -3.06 -2.72
CA PHE A 346 -1.13 -2.30 -2.91
C PHE A 346 -1.79 -2.68 -4.23
N PHE A 347 -3.12 -2.72 -4.23
CA PHE A 347 -3.85 -2.68 -5.48
C PHE A 347 -3.80 -1.26 -6.05
N SER A 348 -4.37 -0.30 -5.35
CA SER A 348 -4.22 1.13 -5.60
C SER A 348 -4.69 1.95 -4.38
N ASN A 349 -4.16 3.15 -4.25
CA ASN A 349 -4.58 4.16 -3.27
C ASN A 349 -5.17 5.42 -3.95
N GLY A 350 -5.51 5.34 -5.23
CA GLY A 350 -6.04 6.46 -6.01
C GLY A 350 -4.96 7.46 -6.43
N ILE A 351 -5.31 8.73 -6.56
CA ILE A 351 -4.48 9.79 -7.15
C ILE A 351 -3.12 10.00 -6.47
N HIS A 352 -2.15 10.48 -7.23
CA HIS A 352 -0.76 10.62 -6.78
C HIS A 352 -0.51 11.92 -6.00
N LEU A 353 -0.86 11.95 -4.72
CA LEU A 353 -0.81 13.15 -3.86
C LEU A 353 0.57 13.81 -3.76
N THR A 354 1.67 13.04 -3.84
CA THR A 354 3.02 13.64 -3.72
C THR A 354 3.42 14.40 -4.98
N ILE A 355 3.08 13.92 -6.17
CA ILE A 355 3.28 14.66 -7.43
C ILE A 355 2.42 15.94 -7.41
N LEU A 356 1.18 15.82 -6.96
CA LEU A 356 0.28 16.95 -6.85
C LEU A 356 0.78 18.00 -5.86
N GLU A 357 1.36 17.60 -4.73
CA GLU A 357 1.93 18.51 -3.73
C GLU A 357 3.16 19.25 -4.27
N ASP A 358 4.01 18.62 -5.10
CA ASP A 358 5.18 19.25 -5.75
C ASP A 358 4.78 20.23 -6.87
N SER A 359 3.57 20.11 -7.40
CA SER A 359 3.13 20.91 -8.52
C SER A 359 2.97 22.40 -8.16
N LYS A 360 3.37 23.26 -9.08
CA LYS A 360 3.06 24.70 -9.03
C LYS A 360 1.63 25.03 -9.49
N LYS A 361 0.94 24.05 -10.10
CA LYS A 361 -0.41 24.15 -10.66
C LYS A 361 -1.31 23.08 -10.08
N GLN A 362 -1.36 23.03 -8.74
CA GLN A 362 -1.99 21.93 -7.99
C GLN A 362 -3.45 21.67 -8.38
N GLY A 363 -4.23 22.74 -8.64
CA GLY A 363 -5.61 22.62 -9.11
C GLY A 363 -5.71 21.96 -10.48
N GLU A 364 -4.93 22.45 -11.46
CA GLU A 364 -4.93 21.92 -12.84
C GLU A 364 -4.44 20.46 -12.89
N ASP A 365 -3.33 20.17 -12.22
CA ASP A 365 -2.74 18.83 -12.23
C ASP A 365 -3.58 17.82 -11.45
N GLY A 366 -4.20 18.26 -10.34
CA GLY A 366 -5.14 17.43 -9.59
C GLY A 366 -6.38 17.10 -10.40
N TRP A 367 -6.95 18.10 -11.08
CA TRP A 367 -8.09 17.91 -11.97
C TRP A 367 -7.76 16.99 -13.14
N SER A 368 -6.57 17.16 -13.73
CA SER A 368 -6.10 16.25 -14.78
C SER A 368 -5.94 14.82 -14.28
N ASN A 369 -5.47 14.63 -13.05
CA ASN A 369 -5.31 13.29 -12.46
C ASN A 369 -6.68 12.63 -12.20
N ILE A 370 -7.66 13.36 -11.66
CA ILE A 370 -9.03 12.86 -11.47
C ILE A 370 -9.64 12.45 -12.81
N ASN A 371 -9.53 13.29 -13.84
CA ASN A 371 -10.08 12.96 -15.16
C ASN A 371 -9.38 11.74 -15.80
N ALA A 372 -8.06 11.61 -15.62
CA ALA A 372 -7.33 10.43 -16.10
C ALA A 372 -7.78 9.16 -15.37
N MET A 373 -8.04 9.23 -14.05
CA MET A 373 -8.58 8.12 -13.27
C MET A 373 -10.01 7.77 -13.72
N ASN A 374 -10.89 8.76 -13.87
CA ASN A 374 -12.25 8.55 -14.38
C ASN A 374 -12.25 7.90 -15.77
N ASN A 375 -11.38 8.35 -16.67
CA ASN A 375 -11.26 7.77 -18.00
C ASN A 375 -10.79 6.31 -17.96
N LEU A 376 -9.87 5.97 -17.06
CA LEU A 376 -9.44 4.59 -16.84
C LEU A 376 -10.60 3.72 -16.34
N ILE A 377 -11.36 4.20 -15.35
CA ILE A 377 -12.49 3.46 -14.79
C ILE A 377 -13.62 3.34 -15.83
N LYS A 378 -13.87 4.40 -16.60
CA LYS A 378 -14.79 4.35 -17.74
C LYS A 378 -14.41 3.23 -18.71
N THR A 379 -13.13 3.08 -19.04
CA THR A 379 -12.65 2.02 -19.94
C THR A 379 -12.97 0.63 -19.39
N ILE A 380 -12.81 0.40 -18.07
CA ILE A 380 -13.15 -0.89 -17.44
C ILE A 380 -14.67 -1.11 -17.46
N LEU A 381 -15.43 -0.10 -17.03
CA LEU A 381 -16.88 -0.19 -16.85
C LEU A 381 -17.62 -0.42 -18.18
N PHE A 382 -17.16 0.26 -19.26
CA PHE A 382 -17.76 0.21 -20.60
C PHE A 382 -17.03 -0.75 -21.57
N SER A 383 -16.20 -1.67 -21.08
CA SER A 383 -15.67 -2.76 -21.89
C SER A 383 -16.76 -3.81 -22.12
N ASP A 384 -17.62 -3.58 -23.12
CA ASP A 384 -18.80 -4.38 -23.46
C ASP A 384 -18.52 -5.59 -24.36
N ASP A 385 -17.27 -5.82 -24.69
CA ASP A 385 -16.73 -6.89 -25.53
C ASP A 385 -15.99 -7.98 -24.74
N ILE A 386 -15.62 -7.69 -23.50
CA ILE A 386 -14.94 -8.62 -22.58
C ILE A 386 -15.60 -8.64 -21.21
N LEU A 387 -15.33 -9.69 -20.43
CA LEU A 387 -15.62 -9.70 -19.00
C LEU A 387 -14.35 -9.37 -18.20
N THR A 388 -14.51 -8.54 -17.17
CA THR A 388 -13.41 -8.10 -16.31
C THR A 388 -13.52 -8.71 -14.92
N ILE A 389 -12.40 -9.22 -14.40
CA ILE A 389 -12.28 -9.72 -13.03
C ILE A 389 -11.27 -8.85 -12.30
N THR A 390 -11.67 -8.18 -11.25
CA THR A 390 -10.73 -7.53 -10.34
C THR A 390 -10.27 -8.52 -9.29
N ALA A 391 -8.97 -8.68 -9.15
CA ALA A 391 -8.35 -9.44 -8.06
C ALA A 391 -7.58 -8.50 -7.12
N PHE A 392 -8.20 -8.10 -6.03
CA PHE A 392 -7.52 -7.39 -4.96
C PHE A 392 -6.54 -8.32 -4.24
N ARG A 393 -5.30 -8.42 -4.73
CA ARG A 393 -4.24 -9.21 -4.10
C ARG A 393 -3.66 -8.53 -2.86
N ALA A 394 -3.84 -7.22 -2.75
CA ALA A 394 -3.31 -6.37 -1.69
C ALA A 394 -4.32 -5.26 -1.32
N ASN A 395 -3.99 -4.48 -0.29
CA ASN A 395 -4.84 -3.41 0.20
C ASN A 395 -5.17 -2.38 -0.89
N ALA A 396 -6.37 -1.81 -0.80
CA ALA A 396 -6.81 -0.71 -1.65
C ALA A 396 -7.45 0.42 -0.83
N GLY A 397 -7.29 1.66 -1.29
CA GLY A 397 -7.88 2.82 -0.63
C GLY A 397 -8.42 3.85 -1.61
N ALA A 398 -9.43 4.59 -1.20
CA ALA A 398 -10.05 5.68 -1.96
C ALA A 398 -10.36 5.26 -3.41
N GLY A 399 -9.96 6.04 -4.40
CA GLY A 399 -10.17 5.74 -5.82
C GLY A 399 -9.66 4.36 -6.26
N GLY A 400 -8.70 3.77 -5.53
CA GLY A 400 -8.24 2.42 -5.82
C GLY A 400 -9.27 1.33 -5.53
N VAL A 401 -10.15 1.51 -4.53
CA VAL A 401 -11.26 0.59 -4.31
C VAL A 401 -12.28 0.73 -5.43
N PHE A 402 -12.60 1.97 -5.82
CA PHE A 402 -13.60 2.24 -6.87
C PHE A 402 -13.11 1.80 -8.26
N LEU A 403 -11.80 1.90 -8.52
CA LEU A 403 -11.17 1.29 -9.69
C LEU A 403 -11.46 -0.23 -9.73
N GLY A 404 -11.30 -0.92 -8.61
CA GLY A 404 -11.51 -2.36 -8.57
C GLY A 404 -12.97 -2.77 -8.65
N ILE A 405 -13.89 -2.07 -7.96
CA ILE A 405 -15.32 -2.43 -8.00
C ILE A 405 -16.03 -2.03 -9.30
N ALA A 406 -15.34 -1.38 -10.23
CA ALA A 406 -15.80 -1.15 -11.59
C ALA A 406 -15.79 -2.42 -12.45
N GLY A 407 -15.03 -3.45 -12.06
CA GLY A 407 -15.01 -4.75 -12.73
C GLY A 407 -16.33 -5.52 -12.61
N ASP A 408 -16.56 -6.44 -13.55
CA ASP A 408 -17.77 -7.26 -13.57
C ASP A 408 -17.80 -8.23 -12.38
N PHE A 409 -16.65 -8.83 -12.08
CA PHE A 409 -16.45 -9.66 -10.89
C PHE A 409 -15.33 -9.06 -10.03
N VAL A 410 -15.51 -9.10 -8.72
CA VAL A 410 -14.57 -8.50 -7.78
C VAL A 410 -14.20 -9.50 -6.70
N PHE A 411 -12.96 -9.94 -6.71
CA PHE A 411 -12.41 -10.90 -5.77
C PHE A 411 -11.35 -10.23 -4.89
N ALA A 412 -11.25 -10.65 -3.64
CA ALA A 412 -10.27 -10.11 -2.71
C ALA A 412 -9.54 -11.21 -1.95
N LYS A 413 -8.23 -11.06 -1.81
CA LYS A 413 -7.40 -11.97 -1.01
C LYS A 413 -7.79 -11.86 0.47
N ARG A 414 -7.87 -13.00 1.16
CA ARG A 414 -8.06 -13.03 2.61
C ARG A 414 -6.98 -12.20 3.31
N GLY A 415 -7.35 -11.43 4.32
CA GLY A 415 -6.42 -10.63 5.13
C GLY A 415 -6.04 -9.26 4.55
N ILE A 416 -6.55 -8.87 3.38
CA ILE A 416 -6.41 -7.50 2.89
C ILE A 416 -7.43 -6.56 3.51
N VAL A 417 -7.19 -5.27 3.34
CA VAL A 417 -8.06 -4.19 3.81
C VAL A 417 -8.46 -3.29 2.66
N LEU A 418 -9.73 -2.97 2.60
CA LEU A 418 -10.34 -2.02 1.66
C LEU A 418 -10.81 -0.76 2.42
N ASN A 419 -10.51 0.42 1.89
CA ASN A 419 -10.93 1.71 2.45
C ASN A 419 -11.77 2.48 1.42
N PRO A 420 -13.08 2.18 1.25
CA PRO A 420 -13.94 2.78 0.23
C PRO A 420 -14.43 4.16 0.63
N HIS A 421 -13.52 5.14 0.81
CA HIS A 421 -13.88 6.50 1.21
C HIS A 421 -12.80 7.51 0.84
N TYR A 422 -13.20 8.79 0.72
CA TYR A 422 -12.32 9.94 0.43
C TYR A 422 -12.22 10.92 1.60
N ARG A 423 -13.04 10.76 2.64
CA ARG A 423 -13.21 11.72 3.74
C ARG A 423 -11.91 12.10 4.43
N THR A 424 -10.99 11.15 4.61
CA THR A 424 -9.72 11.39 5.32
C THR A 424 -8.75 12.30 4.60
N ILE A 425 -8.97 12.54 3.30
CA ILE A 425 -8.19 13.47 2.48
C ILE A 425 -8.96 14.73 2.11
N GLY A 426 -10.23 14.87 2.55
CA GLY A 426 -11.03 16.06 2.32
C GLY A 426 -11.59 16.18 0.90
N LEU A 427 -11.78 15.07 0.19
CA LEU A 427 -12.41 15.01 -1.11
C LEU A 427 -13.80 14.37 -1.00
N SER A 428 -14.72 14.77 -1.87
CA SER A 428 -16.05 14.17 -2.01
C SER A 428 -16.02 12.85 -2.78
N GLY A 429 -15.01 12.67 -3.61
CA GLY A 429 -14.83 11.48 -4.42
C GLY A 429 -15.30 11.62 -5.87
N SER A 430 -14.68 10.84 -6.74
CA SER A 430 -15.05 10.64 -8.14
C SER A 430 -15.01 9.14 -8.45
N GLU A 431 -14.50 8.75 -9.59
CA GLU A 431 -14.26 7.34 -9.95
C GLU A 431 -15.55 6.52 -10.04
N TYR A 432 -16.65 7.17 -10.48
CA TYR A 432 -17.98 6.55 -10.63
C TYR A 432 -18.51 5.89 -9.34
N HIS A 433 -18.02 6.34 -8.16
CA HIS A 433 -18.36 5.72 -6.88
C HIS A 433 -19.85 5.86 -6.53
N THR A 434 -20.51 6.94 -6.97
CA THR A 434 -21.93 7.18 -6.70
C THR A 434 -22.83 6.27 -7.54
N TYR A 435 -22.30 5.66 -8.60
CA TYR A 435 -22.95 4.59 -9.36
C TYR A 435 -22.54 3.20 -8.86
N THR A 436 -21.23 2.91 -8.81
CA THR A 436 -20.72 1.54 -8.57
C THR A 436 -20.97 1.06 -7.15
N LEU A 437 -20.76 1.91 -6.14
CA LEU A 437 -20.88 1.51 -4.73
C LEU A 437 -22.35 1.18 -4.35
N PRO A 438 -23.34 2.06 -4.58
CA PRO A 438 -24.74 1.74 -4.25
C PRO A 438 -25.29 0.54 -5.03
N ARG A 439 -24.81 0.31 -6.24
CA ARG A 439 -25.20 -0.86 -7.04
C ARG A 439 -24.74 -2.18 -6.38
N ARG A 440 -23.58 -2.19 -5.72
CA ARG A 440 -23.07 -3.38 -5.03
C ARG A 440 -23.66 -3.58 -3.63
N VAL A 441 -23.72 -2.53 -2.84
CA VAL A 441 -24.03 -2.66 -1.40
C VAL A 441 -25.38 -2.04 -0.99
N GLY A 442 -26.11 -1.43 -1.93
CA GLY A 442 -27.31 -0.64 -1.64
C GLY A 442 -26.98 0.78 -1.15
N LYS A 443 -27.94 1.70 -1.31
CA LYS A 443 -27.75 3.15 -1.03
C LYS A 443 -27.39 3.43 0.43
N GLU A 444 -28.07 2.80 1.37
CA GLU A 444 -27.89 3.01 2.80
C GLU A 444 -26.48 2.56 3.27
N THR A 445 -26.08 1.34 2.87
CA THR A 445 -24.74 0.82 3.18
C THR A 445 -23.64 1.64 2.51
N ALA A 446 -23.85 2.07 1.27
CA ALA A 446 -22.92 2.94 0.56
C ALA A 446 -22.66 4.25 1.33
N GLN A 447 -23.73 4.94 1.73
CA GLN A 447 -23.64 6.18 2.51
C GLN A 447 -22.91 5.95 3.86
N LYS A 448 -23.26 4.86 4.55
CA LYS A 448 -22.61 4.48 5.82
C LYS A 448 -21.10 4.28 5.66
N LEU A 449 -20.65 3.57 4.63
CA LEU A 449 -19.23 3.35 4.36
C LEU A 449 -18.47 4.66 4.13
N LEU A 450 -19.05 5.56 3.35
CA LEU A 450 -18.46 6.87 3.06
C LEU A 450 -18.37 7.77 4.33
N ASP A 451 -19.41 7.73 5.17
CA ASP A 451 -19.50 8.56 6.38
C ASP A 451 -18.62 8.04 7.52
N GLU A 452 -18.65 6.74 7.80
CA GLU A 452 -17.84 6.14 8.86
C GLU A 452 -16.35 6.17 8.53
N ALA A 453 -15.99 6.07 7.25
CA ALA A 453 -14.61 6.09 6.76
C ALA A 453 -13.71 5.10 7.52
N LEU A 454 -14.22 3.89 7.76
CA LEU A 454 -13.51 2.80 8.42
C LEU A 454 -13.06 1.75 7.40
N PRO A 455 -11.95 1.04 7.69
CA PRO A 455 -11.51 -0.07 6.85
C PRO A 455 -12.44 -1.28 6.98
N LEU A 456 -12.55 -2.03 5.88
CA LEU A 456 -13.21 -3.33 5.80
C LEU A 456 -12.16 -4.41 5.51
N ASN A 457 -12.29 -5.59 6.11
CA ASN A 457 -11.57 -6.76 5.59
C ASN A 457 -12.34 -7.43 4.44
N ALA A 458 -11.71 -8.41 3.79
CA ALA A 458 -12.31 -9.10 2.65
C ALA A 458 -13.61 -9.85 3.01
N GLN A 459 -13.73 -10.41 4.21
CA GLN A 459 -14.94 -11.13 4.65
C GLN A 459 -16.12 -10.17 4.89
N GLU A 460 -15.88 -9.08 5.58
CA GLU A 460 -16.87 -8.02 5.78
C GLU A 460 -17.31 -7.45 4.43
N ALA A 461 -16.36 -7.17 3.52
CA ALA A 461 -16.64 -6.68 2.18
C ALA A 461 -17.52 -7.65 1.38
N LYS A 462 -17.28 -8.98 1.48
CA LYS A 462 -18.14 -10.00 0.86
C LYS A 462 -19.53 -10.04 1.51
N SER A 463 -19.61 -9.99 2.83
CA SER A 463 -20.89 -10.08 3.54
C SER A 463 -21.87 -8.95 3.20
N ILE A 464 -21.36 -7.77 2.86
CA ILE A 464 -22.18 -6.62 2.42
C ILE A 464 -22.34 -6.52 0.90
N GLY A 465 -21.76 -7.44 0.13
CA GLY A 465 -21.85 -7.45 -1.33
C GLY A 465 -20.90 -6.49 -2.07
N LEU A 466 -19.92 -5.88 -1.36
CA LEU A 466 -18.93 -5.01 -1.99
C LEU A 466 -18.04 -5.80 -2.96
N ILE A 467 -17.70 -7.03 -2.60
CA ILE A 467 -16.98 -7.99 -3.45
C ILE A 467 -17.78 -9.29 -3.58
N ASP A 468 -17.48 -10.06 -4.61
CA ASP A 468 -18.19 -11.31 -4.93
C ASP A 468 -17.59 -12.51 -4.21
N GLU A 469 -16.24 -12.62 -4.16
CA GLU A 469 -15.56 -13.77 -3.55
C GLU A 469 -14.29 -13.38 -2.78
N VAL A 470 -13.96 -14.22 -1.78
CA VAL A 470 -12.70 -14.15 -1.04
C VAL A 470 -11.84 -15.35 -1.42
N PHE A 471 -10.64 -15.12 -1.89
CA PHE A 471 -9.67 -16.16 -2.23
C PHE A 471 -8.50 -16.21 -1.24
N LYS A 472 -7.89 -17.37 -1.09
CA LYS A 472 -6.66 -17.59 -0.32
C LYS A 472 -5.44 -17.60 -1.24
N ASP A 473 -5.54 -18.35 -2.33
CA ASP A 473 -4.51 -18.51 -3.34
C ASP A 473 -4.99 -17.89 -4.67
N PHE A 474 -4.09 -17.20 -5.37
CA PHE A 474 -4.40 -16.59 -6.66
C PHE A 474 -4.81 -17.63 -7.73
N GLN A 475 -4.40 -18.89 -7.58
CA GLN A 475 -4.84 -19.99 -8.44
C GLN A 475 -6.37 -20.17 -8.45
N GLU A 476 -7.07 -19.80 -7.37
CA GLU A 476 -8.54 -19.83 -7.33
C GLU A 476 -9.15 -18.83 -8.32
N VAL A 477 -8.58 -17.61 -8.39
CA VAL A 477 -8.98 -16.57 -9.35
C VAL A 477 -8.65 -17.00 -10.78
N GLU A 478 -7.46 -17.53 -10.99
CA GLU A 478 -7.01 -18.04 -12.30
C GLU A 478 -7.93 -19.15 -12.79
N SER A 479 -8.25 -20.12 -11.94
CA SER A 479 -9.13 -21.24 -12.29
C SER A 479 -10.55 -20.73 -12.64
N TYR A 480 -11.09 -19.79 -11.86
CA TYR A 480 -12.38 -19.20 -12.15
C TYR A 480 -12.41 -18.46 -13.50
N ALA A 481 -11.38 -17.66 -13.78
CA ALA A 481 -11.26 -16.90 -15.01
C ALA A 481 -11.16 -17.82 -16.25
N LEU A 482 -10.36 -18.90 -16.15
CA LEU A 482 -10.24 -19.91 -17.22
C LEU A 482 -11.55 -20.66 -17.46
N GLN A 483 -12.26 -21.07 -16.39
CA GLN A 483 -13.55 -21.72 -16.50
C GLN A 483 -14.61 -20.79 -17.14
N LEU A 484 -14.61 -19.50 -16.75
CA LEU A 484 -15.52 -18.51 -17.32
C LEU A 484 -15.29 -18.31 -18.81
N ALA A 485 -14.02 -18.25 -19.26
CA ALA A 485 -13.69 -18.11 -20.68
C ALA A 485 -13.95 -19.39 -21.50
N GLN A 486 -14.00 -20.57 -20.86
CA GLN A 486 -14.29 -21.85 -21.52
C GLN A 486 -15.78 -22.15 -21.63
N ASP A 487 -16.60 -21.59 -20.73
CA ASP A 487 -18.06 -21.77 -20.70
C ASP A 487 -18.71 -20.70 -21.60
N GLU A 488 -18.74 -20.96 -22.92
CA GLU A 488 -19.24 -20.01 -23.92
C GLU A 488 -20.68 -19.56 -23.64
N GLU A 489 -21.57 -20.48 -23.22
CA GLU A 489 -22.98 -20.15 -22.93
C GLU A 489 -23.06 -19.15 -21.77
N ARG A 490 -22.35 -19.41 -20.70
CA ARG A 490 -22.29 -18.52 -19.53
C ARG A 490 -21.62 -17.19 -19.86
N PHE A 491 -20.52 -17.23 -20.62
CA PHE A 491 -19.77 -16.05 -21.03
C PHE A 491 -20.67 -15.07 -21.82
N TYR A 492 -21.28 -15.53 -22.91
CA TYR A 492 -22.13 -14.68 -23.74
C TYR A 492 -23.38 -14.18 -22.98
N LYS A 493 -23.99 -15.02 -22.16
CA LYS A 493 -25.10 -14.59 -21.30
C LYS A 493 -24.72 -13.45 -20.37
N LEU A 494 -23.56 -13.52 -19.73
CA LEU A 494 -23.05 -12.46 -18.84
C LEU A 494 -22.68 -11.19 -19.60
N LEU A 495 -22.11 -11.36 -20.78
CA LEU A 495 -21.76 -10.24 -21.65
C LEU A 495 -23.00 -9.49 -22.15
N ASP A 496 -24.05 -10.21 -22.56
CA ASP A 496 -25.32 -9.60 -22.94
C ASP A 496 -25.97 -8.89 -21.76
N GLN A 497 -26.00 -9.50 -20.58
CA GLN A 497 -26.48 -8.83 -19.36
C GLN A 497 -25.69 -7.55 -19.03
N LYS A 498 -24.40 -7.53 -19.31
CA LYS A 498 -23.56 -6.34 -19.14
C LYS A 498 -23.95 -5.25 -20.13
N ARG A 499 -24.15 -5.60 -21.40
CA ARG A 499 -24.58 -4.68 -22.48
C ARG A 499 -25.95 -4.06 -22.17
N ASP A 500 -26.93 -4.91 -21.86
CA ASP A 500 -28.29 -4.47 -21.51
C ASP A 500 -28.25 -3.48 -20.32
N ARG A 501 -27.47 -3.77 -19.29
CA ARG A 501 -27.30 -2.91 -18.13
C ARG A 501 -26.65 -1.57 -18.50
N LEU A 502 -25.59 -1.59 -19.29
CA LEU A 502 -24.91 -0.36 -19.71
C LEU A 502 -25.81 0.53 -20.55
N GLU A 503 -26.60 -0.05 -21.47
CA GLU A 503 -27.59 0.68 -22.26
C GLU A 503 -28.69 1.29 -21.37
N GLN A 504 -29.19 0.53 -20.40
CA GLN A 504 -30.26 1.02 -19.49
C GLN A 504 -29.74 2.11 -18.52
N ASP A 505 -28.51 2.01 -18.06
CA ASP A 505 -27.96 2.88 -17.04
C ASP A 505 -27.13 4.04 -17.62
N GLU A 506 -26.95 4.16 -18.94
CA GLU A 506 -26.00 5.11 -19.57
C GLU A 506 -26.22 6.56 -19.11
N GLU A 507 -27.46 7.06 -19.17
CA GLU A 507 -27.81 8.42 -18.73
C GLU A 507 -27.54 8.60 -17.22
N TYR A 508 -27.91 7.60 -16.41
CA TYR A 508 -27.69 7.65 -14.97
C TYR A 508 -26.20 7.60 -14.59
N ILE A 509 -25.40 6.80 -15.30
CA ILE A 509 -23.94 6.76 -15.11
C ILE A 509 -23.32 8.13 -15.42
N GLN A 510 -23.77 8.76 -16.51
CA GLN A 510 -23.30 10.07 -16.90
C GLN A 510 -23.68 11.14 -15.86
N GLU A 511 -24.94 11.14 -15.39
CA GLU A 511 -25.40 12.02 -14.32
C GLU A 511 -24.57 11.86 -13.04
N CYS A 512 -24.27 10.61 -12.64
CA CYS A 512 -23.46 10.31 -11.47
C CYS A 512 -22.06 10.96 -11.56
N VAL A 513 -21.35 10.76 -12.68
CA VAL A 513 -19.98 11.31 -12.83
C VAL A 513 -19.97 12.83 -12.94
N GLU A 514 -20.96 13.43 -13.60
CA GLU A 514 -21.10 14.89 -13.68
C GLU A 514 -21.30 15.50 -12.28
N ASN A 515 -22.20 14.93 -11.49
CA ASN A 515 -22.46 15.33 -10.11
C ASN A 515 -21.22 15.15 -9.20
N GLU A 516 -20.47 14.07 -9.39
CA GLU A 516 -19.19 13.85 -8.67
C GLU A 516 -18.17 14.96 -9.00
N LEU A 517 -17.98 15.23 -10.28
CA LEU A 517 -17.02 16.23 -10.76
C LEU A 517 -17.44 17.65 -10.36
N GLU A 518 -18.73 17.99 -10.42
CA GLU A 518 -19.24 19.30 -9.98
C GLU A 518 -18.93 19.55 -8.49
N LYS A 519 -19.15 18.53 -7.64
CA LYS A 519 -18.82 18.60 -6.20
C LYS A 519 -17.31 18.67 -5.93
N MET A 520 -16.50 17.97 -6.73
CA MET A 520 -15.05 17.94 -6.55
C MET A 520 -14.36 19.19 -7.09
N TYR A 521 -14.87 19.81 -8.13
CA TYR A 521 -14.23 20.96 -8.79
C TYR A 521 -13.78 22.03 -7.79
N PRO A 522 -14.66 22.59 -6.91
CA PRO A 522 -14.24 23.62 -5.97
C PRO A 522 -13.18 23.13 -4.98
N GLN A 523 -13.11 21.82 -4.68
CA GLN A 523 -12.14 21.29 -3.72
C GLN A 523 -10.69 21.42 -4.21
N PHE A 524 -10.46 21.53 -5.50
CA PHE A 524 -9.13 21.73 -6.09
C PHE A 524 -8.75 23.20 -6.22
N TRP A 525 -9.72 24.12 -6.36
CA TRP A 525 -9.45 25.55 -6.62
C TRP A 525 -9.77 26.49 -5.47
N ASP A 526 -10.69 26.13 -4.57
CA ASP A 526 -10.96 26.96 -3.39
C ASP A 526 -9.78 26.84 -2.40
N PRO A 527 -9.04 27.94 -2.13
CA PRO A 527 -7.93 27.92 -1.18
C PRO A 527 -8.33 27.54 0.25
N LYS A 528 -9.61 27.59 0.57
CA LYS A 528 -10.16 27.22 1.88
C LYS A 528 -10.52 25.74 1.96
N SER A 529 -10.41 25.00 0.88
CA SER A 529 -10.69 23.56 0.87
C SER A 529 -9.79 22.81 1.85
N ASP A 530 -10.38 21.97 2.68
CA ASP A 530 -9.64 21.10 3.61
C ASP A 530 -8.66 20.15 2.88
N PHE A 531 -8.93 19.83 1.61
CA PHE A 531 -8.08 18.99 0.78
C PHE A 531 -6.62 19.48 0.76
N HIS A 532 -6.39 20.77 0.61
CA HIS A 532 -5.02 21.31 0.54
C HIS A 532 -4.22 21.03 1.82
N LYS A 533 -4.85 21.29 2.99
CA LYS A 533 -4.23 21.05 4.29
C LYS A 533 -4.03 19.55 4.56
N LEU A 534 -5.04 18.75 4.28
CA LEU A 534 -5.00 17.30 4.54
C LEU A 534 -3.99 16.61 3.62
N ARG A 535 -3.93 16.99 2.34
CA ARG A 535 -2.92 16.54 1.40
C ARG A 535 -1.50 16.90 1.87
N HIS A 536 -1.27 18.15 2.25
CA HIS A 536 0.01 18.62 2.79
C HIS A 536 0.42 17.79 4.02
N ASN A 537 -0.47 17.65 5.00
CA ASN A 537 -0.22 16.87 6.20
C ASN A 537 0.11 15.40 5.88
N PHE A 538 -0.61 14.80 4.94
CA PHE A 538 -0.37 13.43 4.50
C PHE A 538 1.00 13.27 3.83
N VAL A 539 1.35 14.15 2.91
CA VAL A 539 2.60 14.08 2.13
C VAL A 539 3.82 14.31 3.02
N TYR A 540 3.78 15.32 3.89
CA TYR A 540 4.88 15.65 4.81
C TYR A 540 4.87 14.84 6.09
N LYS A 541 3.95 13.87 6.24
CA LYS A 541 3.83 13.01 7.42
C LYS A 541 3.72 13.79 8.72
N ILE A 542 2.96 14.88 8.70
CA ILE A 542 2.71 15.71 9.90
C ILE A 542 1.93 14.88 10.91
N CYS A 543 2.51 14.74 12.11
CA CYS A 543 1.88 13.96 13.17
C CYS A 543 0.56 14.61 13.59
N PRO A 544 -0.53 13.83 13.69
CA PRO A 544 -1.78 14.31 14.22
C PRO A 544 -1.62 14.74 15.69
N THR A 545 -2.35 15.77 16.09
CA THR A 545 -2.40 16.25 17.48
C THR A 545 -3.47 15.56 18.32
N LYS A 546 -4.36 14.79 17.68
CA LYS A 546 -5.46 14.03 18.33
C LYS A 546 -5.71 12.76 17.55
N THR A 547 -6.12 11.69 18.25
CA THR A 547 -6.63 10.49 17.60
C THR A 547 -8.00 10.77 16.97
N PRO A 548 -8.20 10.43 15.68
CA PRO A 548 -9.48 10.69 15.03
C PRO A 548 -10.64 9.93 15.70
N LEU A 549 -11.74 10.63 16.00
CA LEU A 549 -12.90 10.05 16.70
C LEU A 549 -13.51 8.84 15.98
N ARG A 550 -13.35 8.73 14.65
CA ARG A 550 -13.86 7.58 13.87
C ARG A 550 -13.24 6.25 14.32
N ILE A 551 -11.99 6.24 14.79
CA ILE A 551 -11.26 5.06 15.27
C ILE A 551 -11.11 5.03 16.80
N ALA A 552 -11.18 6.18 17.47
CA ALA A 552 -11.10 6.32 18.93
C ALA A 552 -12.50 6.44 19.55
N LYS A 553 -13.26 5.34 19.55
CA LYS A 553 -14.64 5.37 20.06
C LYS A 553 -14.74 5.73 21.55
N HIS A 554 -13.71 5.45 22.35
CA HIS A 554 -13.62 5.82 23.77
C HIS A 554 -13.58 7.34 23.99
N ARG A 555 -13.17 8.12 22.97
CA ARG A 555 -13.12 9.58 23.03
C ARG A 555 -14.43 10.25 22.61
N ARG A 556 -15.38 9.50 22.00
CA ARG A 556 -16.66 10.06 21.51
C ARG A 556 -17.60 10.55 22.62
N LYS A 557 -17.48 9.99 23.82
CA LYS A 557 -18.34 10.38 24.97
C LYS A 557 -17.97 11.74 25.57
N ASN A 558 -16.77 12.24 25.26
CA ASN A 558 -16.21 13.48 25.79
C ASN A 558 -16.00 14.56 24.70
N ALA A 559 -16.53 14.36 23.49
CA ALA A 559 -16.39 15.28 22.35
C ALA A 559 -17.65 16.09 22.11
#